data_82b675c647ea09ec2ed8fd1b97337c7d
#
_entry.id   82b675c647ea09ec2ed8fd1b97337c7d
#
_cell.length_a   1.000
_cell.length_b   1.000
_cell.length_c   1.000
_cell.angle_alpha   90.00
_cell.angle_beta   90.00
_cell.angle_gamma   90.00
#
_symmetry.space_group_name_H-M   'P 1'
#
loop_
_entity.id
_entity.type
_entity.pdbx_description
1 polymer ?
#
loop_
_entity_poly.entity_id
_entity_poly.type
_entity_poly.pdbx_seq_one_letter_code
_entity_poly.pdbx_strand_id
1 'polypeptide(L)'
;MSRKTWLVVSFLIGFVILIGGLIGLLIHYERLPETLSQHETIVLGQSSLVPGSAAAMRVVVRDSRDASPLPNAEVEVRMRPADGGRAKVLFKGTTDASGNVDVAFAVPEDAEPQQTLIVETKSSLGSDTLEQAVTIERDYRILLTTDKPLYQPGQIIHIRVLALGAFDLIPASAMTSPDLERGGLEITVADGKGNTVFRKMLTPSEFGVASVDFQLADEVNSGAYKLTATLGNTSSEKIVTVEHYVLPKFDVKLTTDRTFYRPGDHVEGTLKAAYFFGKDVTGSAVKLEGYTFDFERVVAVTLEGTTDDAGNFTFSFDLPAYIAGSDLESGGARFYIEAAVTDQAEHTEVGRLSLPVAQGALVINAVLEGGQPRPGVENILYVMASYPDGTPAETALTVTFHDAQGGTQRTQTGKYGLAEATFTPDGPYVTLTVEARDATGATASRNFYFEGQWDEETVLLRPDAPVYRVGDTMMLALLTSAQRGTVYVDIIREGQTVSTRAVDVTDGKAEVAVDLTPDLYGTLELHAYKILRSGNITRDTRLVIVDQASDLNVALTPGADTYRPGEDATLGVQVNGADGAGVQSAVGLAVVDESVFALAEQDPGFAKL
;
A
#
# COMPACT_ATOMS: atom_id res chain seq x y z
N MET A 1 -80.43 25.59 40.14
CA MET A 1 -79.23 26.21 39.60
C MET A 1 -79.55 26.71 38.21
N SER A 2 -79.23 27.98 37.94
CA SER A 2 -79.48 28.56 36.59
C SER A 2 -78.54 27.92 35.52
N ARG A 3 -79.02 27.85 34.29
CA ARG A 3 -78.26 27.31 33.16
C ARG A 3 -76.86 27.99 33.00
N LYS A 4 -76.76 29.25 33.43
CA LYS A 4 -75.48 30.04 33.47
C LYS A 4 -74.52 29.55 34.54
N THR A 5 -75.03 29.15 35.74
CA THR A 5 -74.21 28.64 36.83
C THR A 5 -73.64 27.24 36.49
N TRP A 6 -74.37 26.44 35.75
CA TRP A 6 -73.91 25.12 35.30
C TRP A 6 -72.82 25.24 34.25
N LEU A 7 -72.91 26.18 33.31
CA LEU A 7 -71.86 26.46 32.32
C LEU A 7 -70.58 26.98 32.96
N VAL A 8 -70.66 27.84 33.98
CA VAL A 8 -69.50 28.33 34.70
C VAL A 8 -68.80 27.22 35.50
N VAL A 9 -69.57 26.34 36.12
CA VAL A 9 -69.01 25.19 36.86
C VAL A 9 -68.37 24.20 35.91
N SER A 10 -68.98 23.90 34.75
CA SER A 10 -68.37 23.02 33.74
C SER A 10 -67.10 23.58 33.16
N PHE A 11 -67.04 24.92 32.92
CA PHE A 11 -65.82 25.58 32.44
C PHE A 11 -64.71 25.55 33.51
N LEU A 12 -65.03 25.77 34.78
CA LEU A 12 -64.09 25.66 35.88
C LEU A 12 -63.52 24.23 36.03
N ILE A 13 -64.36 23.21 35.91
CA ILE A 13 -63.93 21.80 35.98
C ILE A 13 -63.01 21.50 34.75
N GLY A 14 -63.40 21.91 33.56
CA GLY A 14 -62.56 21.76 32.35
C GLY A 14 -61.23 22.45 32.48
N PHE A 15 -61.20 23.67 33.05
CA PHE A 15 -59.95 24.43 33.29
C PHE A 15 -59.06 23.76 34.33
N VAL A 16 -59.62 23.22 35.43
CA VAL A 16 -58.86 22.47 36.43
C VAL A 16 -58.26 21.18 35.83
N ILE A 17 -59.03 20.48 35.00
CA ILE A 17 -58.53 19.28 34.30
C ILE A 17 -57.40 19.65 33.34
N LEU A 18 -57.51 20.75 32.63
CA LEU A 18 -56.51 21.24 31.68
C LEU A 18 -55.20 21.67 32.38
N ILE A 19 -55.32 22.40 33.52
CA ILE A 19 -54.17 22.76 34.37
C ILE A 19 -53.54 21.51 34.99
N GLY A 20 -54.33 20.58 35.49
CA GLY A 20 -53.83 19.31 36.04
C GLY A 20 -53.10 18.46 34.98
N GLY A 21 -53.62 18.45 33.74
CA GLY A 21 -52.97 17.82 32.61
C GLY A 21 -51.65 18.48 32.24
N LEU A 22 -51.63 19.85 32.23
CA LEU A 22 -50.38 20.61 31.94
C LEU A 22 -49.31 20.43 33.01
N ILE A 23 -49.73 20.44 34.29
CA ILE A 23 -48.82 20.13 35.42
C ILE A 23 -48.30 18.69 35.35
N GLY A 24 -49.17 17.72 35.04
CA GLY A 24 -48.77 16.32 34.85
C GLY A 24 -47.79 16.15 33.70
N LEU A 25 -47.98 16.91 32.62
CA LEU A 25 -47.09 16.92 31.46
C LEU A 25 -45.74 17.57 31.79
N LEU A 26 -45.74 18.65 32.56
CA LEU A 26 -44.52 19.31 33.05
C LEU A 26 -43.71 18.41 33.99
N ILE A 27 -44.40 17.75 34.94
CA ILE A 27 -43.78 16.77 35.85
C ILE A 27 -43.25 15.56 35.08
N HIS A 28 -43.95 15.13 34.05
CA HIS A 28 -43.49 14.03 33.18
C HIS A 28 -42.23 14.46 32.41
N TYR A 29 -42.20 15.68 31.84
CA TYR A 29 -41.02 16.23 31.14
C TYR A 29 -39.84 16.46 32.08
N GLU A 30 -40.04 16.94 33.30
CA GLU A 30 -38.97 17.09 34.30
C GLU A 30 -38.39 15.74 34.75
N ARG A 31 -39.21 14.66 34.78
CA ARG A 31 -38.75 13.31 35.15
C ARG A 31 -38.25 12.47 33.99
N LEU A 32 -38.46 12.89 32.74
CA LEU A 32 -37.95 12.20 31.55
C LEU A 32 -36.43 11.98 31.61
N PRO A 33 -35.59 12.98 32.03
CA PRO A 33 -34.14 12.75 32.19
C PRO A 33 -33.79 11.70 33.26
N GLU A 34 -34.59 11.54 34.28
CA GLU A 34 -34.38 10.54 35.34
C GLU A 34 -34.80 9.12 34.93
N THR A 35 -35.66 8.99 33.90
CA THR A 35 -36.18 7.68 33.42
C THR A 35 -35.49 7.20 32.14
N LEU A 36 -34.82 8.07 31.42
CA LEU A 36 -34.00 7.70 30.25
C LEU A 36 -32.59 7.37 30.70
N SER A 37 -32.02 6.32 30.12
CA SER A 37 -30.59 6.02 30.31
C SER A 37 -29.76 7.22 29.84
N GLN A 38 -28.90 7.70 30.73
CA GLN A 38 -27.92 8.76 30.42
C GLN A 38 -26.54 8.15 30.08
N HIS A 39 -26.54 6.85 29.94
CA HIS A 39 -25.39 6.05 29.61
C HIS A 39 -25.30 5.92 28.08
N GLU A 40 -24.19 6.29 27.50
CA GLU A 40 -23.90 6.14 26.07
C GLU A 40 -22.67 5.26 25.89
N THR A 41 -22.78 4.29 24.99
CA THR A 41 -21.69 3.38 24.65
C THR A 41 -21.25 3.61 23.23
N ILE A 42 -19.94 3.84 23.02
CA ILE A 42 -19.32 3.92 21.72
C ILE A 42 -18.45 2.68 21.54
N VAL A 43 -18.66 1.95 20.45
CA VAL A 43 -17.85 0.78 20.08
C VAL A 43 -17.16 1.05 18.76
N LEU A 44 -15.83 0.89 18.75
CA LEU A 44 -15.00 0.99 17.56
C LEU A 44 -14.30 -0.35 17.34
N GLY A 45 -14.59 -0.99 16.23
CA GLY A 45 -14.06 -2.30 15.85
C GLY A 45 -14.44 -2.64 14.41
N GLN A 46 -13.96 -3.77 13.92
CA GLN A 46 -14.21 -4.23 12.56
C GLN A 46 -15.44 -5.14 12.48
N SER A 47 -15.97 -5.24 11.25
CA SER A 47 -17.07 -6.16 10.91
C SER A 47 -16.60 -7.47 10.27
N SER A 48 -15.31 -7.60 9.95
CA SER A 48 -14.69 -8.84 9.48
C SER A 48 -13.59 -9.26 10.44
N LEU A 49 -13.54 -10.54 10.82
CA LEU A 49 -12.59 -11.12 11.76
C LEU A 49 -12.04 -12.43 11.19
N VAL A 50 -10.76 -12.71 11.47
CA VAL A 50 -10.08 -13.92 11.02
C VAL A 50 -10.18 -15.01 12.10
N PRO A 51 -10.64 -16.23 11.78
CA PRO A 51 -10.76 -17.31 12.77
C PRO A 51 -9.39 -17.68 13.36
N GLY A 52 -9.34 -17.92 14.66
CA GLY A 52 -8.12 -18.27 15.41
C GLY A 52 -7.19 -17.09 15.71
N SER A 53 -7.45 -15.89 15.18
CA SER A 53 -6.61 -14.72 15.37
C SER A 53 -6.88 -13.95 16.66
N ALA A 54 -5.92 -13.10 17.06
CA ALA A 54 -6.13 -12.07 18.06
C ALA A 54 -6.87 -10.90 17.45
N ALA A 55 -7.91 -10.42 18.13
CA ALA A 55 -8.68 -9.24 17.74
C ALA A 55 -8.83 -8.29 18.93
N ALA A 56 -8.94 -7.00 18.61
CA ALA A 56 -9.17 -5.98 19.61
C ALA A 56 -10.26 -5.01 19.15
N MET A 57 -10.93 -4.38 20.11
CA MET A 57 -11.89 -3.31 19.87
C MET A 57 -11.88 -2.34 21.04
N ARG A 58 -12.29 -1.13 20.78
CA ARG A 58 -12.44 -0.10 21.80
C ARG A 58 -13.88 0.06 22.21
N VAL A 59 -14.09 0.11 23.52
CA VAL A 59 -15.40 0.47 24.09
C VAL A 59 -15.18 1.70 24.98
N VAL A 60 -15.96 2.75 24.72
CA VAL A 60 -15.99 3.98 25.49
C VAL A 60 -17.38 4.15 26.07
N VAL A 61 -17.45 4.41 27.38
CA VAL A 61 -18.70 4.63 28.09
C VAL A 61 -18.69 6.03 28.69
N ARG A 62 -19.68 6.85 28.34
CA ARG A 62 -19.77 8.25 28.76
C ARG A 62 -21.21 8.66 29.12
N ASP A 63 -21.33 9.76 29.82
CA ASP A 63 -22.62 10.41 30.05
C ASP A 63 -23.07 11.10 28.76
N SER A 64 -24.26 10.77 28.28
CA SER A 64 -24.80 11.32 27.02
C SER A 64 -25.12 12.82 27.07
N ARG A 65 -25.14 13.43 28.27
CA ARG A 65 -25.48 14.86 28.43
C ARG A 65 -24.31 15.80 28.19
N ASP A 66 -23.12 15.42 28.64
CA ASP A 66 -21.94 16.29 28.63
C ASP A 66 -20.66 15.60 28.13
N ALA A 67 -20.81 14.35 27.68
CA ALA A 67 -19.73 13.49 27.25
C ALA A 67 -18.67 13.21 28.35
N SER A 68 -19.00 13.37 29.64
CA SER A 68 -18.11 13.02 30.73
C SER A 68 -17.90 11.51 30.81
N PRO A 69 -16.66 11.04 31.10
CA PRO A 69 -16.36 9.61 31.16
C PRO A 69 -17.10 8.93 32.32
N LEU A 70 -17.54 7.69 32.12
CA LEU A 70 -18.14 6.83 33.14
C LEU A 70 -17.13 5.75 33.56
N PRO A 71 -16.36 5.96 34.64
CA PRO A 71 -15.43 4.96 35.14
C PRO A 71 -16.15 3.81 35.84
N ASN A 72 -15.49 2.63 35.85
CA ASN A 72 -16.00 1.40 36.48
C ASN A 72 -17.33 0.90 35.88
N ALA A 73 -17.69 1.27 34.66
CA ALA A 73 -18.80 0.65 33.95
C ALA A 73 -18.42 -0.78 33.58
N GLU A 74 -19.30 -1.73 33.89
CA GLU A 74 -19.13 -3.13 33.50
C GLU A 74 -19.28 -3.27 31.99
N VAL A 75 -18.39 -4.04 31.36
CA VAL A 75 -18.40 -4.32 29.91
C VAL A 75 -18.29 -5.81 29.68
N GLU A 76 -19.24 -6.38 28.95
CA GLU A 76 -19.22 -7.77 28.49
C GLU A 76 -19.37 -7.83 26.98
N VAL A 77 -18.44 -8.55 26.31
CA VAL A 77 -18.49 -8.80 24.87
C VAL A 77 -18.76 -10.27 24.62
N ARG A 78 -19.79 -10.55 23.81
CA ARG A 78 -20.20 -11.90 23.43
C ARG A 78 -20.31 -12.03 21.92
N MET A 79 -20.10 -13.24 21.43
CA MET A 79 -20.32 -13.60 20.02
C MET A 79 -21.39 -14.69 19.96
N ARG A 80 -22.34 -14.55 19.04
CA ARG A 80 -23.46 -15.46 18.84
C ARG A 80 -23.63 -15.77 17.35
N PRO A 81 -23.82 -17.04 16.93
CA PRO A 81 -24.20 -17.38 15.57
C PRO A 81 -25.43 -16.60 15.09
N ALA A 82 -25.42 -16.13 13.84
CA ALA A 82 -26.50 -15.30 13.30
C ALA A 82 -27.83 -16.05 13.15
N ASP A 83 -27.79 -17.37 12.98
CA ASP A 83 -28.95 -18.25 12.90
C ASP A 83 -29.60 -18.56 14.25
N GLY A 84 -29.01 -18.06 15.35
CA GLY A 84 -29.46 -18.25 16.72
C GLY A 84 -28.84 -19.47 17.40
N GLY A 85 -27.97 -19.24 18.33
CA GLY A 85 -27.26 -20.24 19.11
C GLY A 85 -26.87 -19.69 20.46
N ARG A 86 -26.11 -20.47 21.23
CA ARG A 86 -25.59 -20.01 22.51
C ARG A 86 -24.48 -18.99 22.29
N ALA A 87 -24.60 -17.79 22.86
CA ALA A 87 -23.55 -16.79 22.84
C ALA A 87 -22.34 -17.26 23.66
N LYS A 88 -21.14 -17.08 23.09
CA LYS A 88 -19.84 -17.31 23.73
C LYS A 88 -19.33 -15.98 24.26
N VAL A 89 -18.93 -15.93 25.53
CA VAL A 89 -18.31 -14.74 26.11
C VAL A 89 -16.87 -14.65 25.61
N LEU A 90 -16.52 -13.49 25.04
CA LEU A 90 -15.18 -13.20 24.53
C LEU A 90 -14.38 -12.34 25.51
N PHE A 91 -15.05 -11.40 26.20
CA PHE A 91 -14.39 -10.47 27.12
C PHE A 91 -15.32 -10.07 28.26
N LYS A 92 -14.74 -9.81 29.44
CA LYS A 92 -15.36 -9.12 30.58
C LYS A 92 -14.35 -8.19 31.24
N GLY A 93 -14.77 -6.98 31.54
CA GLY A 93 -13.92 -5.98 32.18
C GLY A 93 -14.72 -4.79 32.67
N THR A 94 -14.02 -3.75 33.07
CA THR A 94 -14.60 -2.48 33.50
C THR A 94 -13.83 -1.32 32.87
N THR A 95 -14.53 -0.20 32.67
CA THR A 95 -13.91 1.03 32.15
C THR A 95 -12.96 1.67 33.18
N ASP A 96 -11.91 2.29 32.67
CA ASP A 96 -10.94 3.07 33.43
C ASP A 96 -11.48 4.46 33.84
N ALA A 97 -10.61 5.32 34.42
CA ALA A 97 -10.94 6.69 34.83
C ALA A 97 -11.40 7.59 33.67
N SER A 98 -11.01 7.25 32.44
CA SER A 98 -11.38 7.96 31.21
C SER A 98 -12.61 7.34 30.50
N GLY A 99 -13.30 6.40 31.16
CA GLY A 99 -14.47 5.72 30.60
C GLY A 99 -14.15 4.71 29.49
N ASN A 100 -12.88 4.29 29.35
CA ASN A 100 -12.43 3.39 28.28
C ASN A 100 -12.17 1.99 28.80
N VAL A 101 -12.33 1.01 27.91
CA VAL A 101 -11.76 -0.32 28.10
C VAL A 101 -11.18 -0.82 26.79
N ASP A 102 -9.94 -1.31 26.86
CA ASP A 102 -9.27 -1.99 25.76
C ASP A 102 -9.72 -3.45 25.75
N VAL A 103 -10.60 -3.79 24.81
CA VAL A 103 -11.15 -5.14 24.67
C VAL A 103 -10.23 -5.92 23.75
N ALA A 104 -9.59 -6.97 24.26
CA ALA A 104 -8.79 -7.90 23.47
C ALA A 104 -9.33 -9.32 23.66
N PHE A 105 -9.46 -10.09 22.57
CA PHE A 105 -9.95 -11.46 22.60
C PHE A 105 -9.38 -12.29 21.46
N ALA A 106 -9.44 -13.61 21.61
CA ALA A 106 -9.17 -14.54 20.51
C ALA A 106 -10.48 -14.86 19.78
N VAL A 107 -10.48 -14.72 18.46
CA VAL A 107 -11.59 -15.15 17.60
C VAL A 107 -11.65 -16.67 17.63
N PRO A 108 -12.81 -17.31 17.93
CA PRO A 108 -12.89 -18.77 17.93
C PRO A 108 -12.55 -19.34 16.55
N GLU A 109 -11.70 -20.37 16.54
CA GLU A 109 -11.29 -21.03 15.29
C GLU A 109 -12.42 -21.77 14.60
N ASP A 110 -13.37 -22.29 15.40
CA ASP A 110 -14.55 -23.02 14.98
C ASP A 110 -15.79 -22.13 14.77
N ALA A 111 -15.63 -20.81 14.73
CA ALA A 111 -16.74 -19.89 14.55
C ALA A 111 -17.35 -20.01 13.14
N GLU A 112 -18.68 -20.05 13.09
CA GLU A 112 -19.43 -20.01 11.83
C GLU A 112 -19.20 -18.68 11.09
N PRO A 113 -19.33 -18.63 9.75
CA PRO A 113 -19.01 -17.44 8.95
C PRO A 113 -19.82 -16.19 9.30
N GLN A 114 -21.07 -16.35 9.76
CA GLN A 114 -21.93 -15.23 10.11
C GLN A 114 -22.21 -15.21 11.61
N GLN A 115 -21.75 -14.16 12.27
CA GLN A 115 -21.87 -13.96 13.71
C GLN A 115 -22.51 -12.62 14.05
N THR A 116 -23.06 -12.52 15.26
CA THR A 116 -23.45 -11.26 15.87
C THR A 116 -22.56 -11.02 17.08
N LEU A 117 -21.84 -9.91 17.08
CA LEU A 117 -21.10 -9.41 18.23
C LEU A 117 -22.05 -8.58 19.09
N ILE A 118 -22.12 -8.91 20.39
CA ILE A 118 -23.00 -8.26 21.36
C ILE A 118 -22.12 -7.61 22.41
N VAL A 119 -22.20 -6.29 22.54
CA VAL A 119 -21.51 -5.50 23.55
C VAL A 119 -22.54 -4.99 24.55
N GLU A 120 -22.48 -5.48 25.78
CA GLU A 120 -23.31 -5.04 26.88
C GLU A 120 -22.48 -4.20 27.85
N THR A 121 -23.01 -3.03 28.20
CA THR A 121 -22.35 -2.13 29.16
C THR A 121 -23.34 -1.72 30.26
N LYS A 122 -22.84 -1.52 31.47
CA LYS A 122 -23.66 -1.14 32.62
C LYS A 122 -22.88 -0.19 33.55
N SER A 123 -23.51 0.91 33.90
CA SER A 123 -22.98 1.90 34.87
C SER A 123 -24.05 2.30 35.87
N SER A 124 -23.72 3.25 36.74
CA SER A 124 -24.68 3.87 37.68
C SER A 124 -25.77 4.70 36.99
N LEU A 125 -25.54 5.12 35.71
CA LEU A 125 -26.47 5.95 34.94
C LEU A 125 -27.36 5.16 33.97
N GLY A 126 -27.19 3.84 33.89
CA GLY A 126 -27.97 2.98 33.03
C GLY A 126 -27.17 1.84 32.42
N SER A 127 -27.73 1.25 31.36
CA SER A 127 -27.10 0.18 30.60
C SER A 127 -27.39 0.35 29.11
N ASP A 128 -26.54 -0.21 28.29
CA ASP A 128 -26.68 -0.22 26.84
C ASP A 128 -26.33 -1.60 26.28
N THR A 129 -26.92 -1.94 25.14
CA THR A 129 -26.65 -3.20 24.42
C THR A 129 -26.57 -2.89 22.95
N LEU A 130 -25.40 -3.10 22.38
CA LEU A 130 -25.12 -2.93 20.96
C LEU A 130 -24.92 -4.29 20.30
N GLU A 131 -25.61 -4.52 19.19
CA GLU A 131 -25.46 -5.73 18.38
C GLU A 131 -24.92 -5.34 17.00
N GLN A 132 -23.85 -6.00 16.58
CA GLN A 132 -23.22 -5.79 15.28
C GLN A 132 -23.03 -7.12 14.57
N ALA A 133 -23.50 -7.21 13.33
CA ALA A 133 -23.19 -8.34 12.47
C ALA A 133 -21.71 -8.33 12.11
N VAL A 134 -21.04 -9.47 12.26
CA VAL A 134 -19.64 -9.66 11.88
C VAL A 134 -19.49 -10.91 11.02
N THR A 135 -18.57 -10.86 10.07
CA THR A 135 -18.20 -11.99 9.21
C THR A 135 -16.90 -12.61 9.73
N ILE A 136 -16.89 -13.93 9.86
CA ILE A 136 -15.68 -14.69 10.19
C ILE A 136 -15.23 -15.37 8.92
N GLU A 137 -14.11 -14.90 8.36
CA GLU A 137 -13.60 -15.42 7.10
C GLU A 137 -12.06 -15.38 7.08
N ARG A 138 -11.48 -16.27 6.27
CA ARG A 138 -10.05 -16.31 6.03
C ARG A 138 -9.79 -15.89 4.59
N ASP A 139 -9.10 -14.79 4.41
CA ASP A 139 -8.58 -14.36 3.13
C ASP A 139 -7.21 -14.97 2.86
N TYR A 140 -6.85 -15.03 1.59
CA TYR A 140 -5.59 -15.61 1.14
C TYR A 140 -4.77 -14.58 0.35
N ARG A 141 -3.45 -14.70 0.43
CA ARG A 141 -2.53 -14.10 -0.53
C ARG A 141 -2.16 -15.17 -1.55
N ILE A 142 -2.54 -14.93 -2.79
CA ILE A 142 -2.28 -15.86 -3.89
C ILE A 142 -1.28 -15.22 -4.84
N LEU A 143 -0.08 -15.78 -4.92
CA LEU A 143 0.89 -15.43 -5.94
C LEU A 143 0.83 -16.43 -7.08
N LEU A 144 0.47 -15.94 -8.27
CA LEU A 144 0.37 -16.71 -9.50
C LEU A 144 1.54 -16.33 -10.41
N THR A 145 2.39 -17.30 -10.73
CA THR A 145 3.59 -17.11 -11.55
C THR A 145 3.65 -18.09 -12.71
N THR A 146 4.38 -17.71 -13.77
CA THR A 146 4.70 -18.55 -14.91
C THR A 146 6.21 -18.55 -15.15
N ASP A 147 6.73 -19.51 -15.89
CA ASP A 147 8.16 -19.59 -16.23
C ASP A 147 8.62 -18.42 -17.12
N LYS A 148 7.73 -17.85 -17.94
CA LYS A 148 8.03 -16.71 -18.82
C LYS A 148 6.78 -15.87 -19.11
N PRO A 149 6.92 -14.62 -19.59
CA PRO A 149 5.79 -13.74 -19.87
C PRO A 149 5.22 -13.91 -21.28
N LEU A 150 5.98 -14.54 -22.21
CA LEU A 150 5.65 -14.65 -23.62
C LEU A 150 5.80 -16.10 -24.11
N TYR A 151 4.80 -16.60 -24.82
CA TYR A 151 4.74 -17.98 -25.35
C TYR A 151 4.40 -18.01 -26.82
N GLN A 152 4.87 -19.06 -27.50
CA GLN A 152 4.42 -19.40 -28.85
C GLN A 152 3.34 -20.49 -28.80
N PRO A 153 2.45 -20.57 -29.81
CA PRO A 153 1.62 -21.75 -30.02
C PRO A 153 2.44 -23.03 -29.95
N GLY A 154 1.88 -24.10 -29.42
CA GLY A 154 2.55 -25.39 -29.23
C GLY A 154 3.48 -25.46 -28.00
N GLN A 155 3.75 -24.36 -27.28
CA GLN A 155 4.54 -24.39 -26.05
C GLN A 155 3.69 -24.73 -24.83
N ILE A 156 4.37 -25.09 -23.74
CA ILE A 156 3.74 -25.33 -22.43
C ILE A 156 3.84 -24.05 -21.58
N ILE A 157 2.73 -23.64 -20.99
CA ILE A 157 2.71 -22.64 -19.92
C ILE A 157 2.85 -23.39 -18.59
N HIS A 158 4.00 -23.23 -17.93
CA HIS A 158 4.23 -23.76 -16.60
C HIS A 158 3.67 -22.78 -15.57
N ILE A 159 2.57 -23.17 -14.93
CA ILE A 159 1.83 -22.34 -13.98
C ILE A 159 2.16 -22.79 -12.57
N ARG A 160 2.55 -21.86 -11.70
CA ARG A 160 2.82 -22.10 -10.29
C ARG A 160 2.06 -21.11 -9.43
N VAL A 161 1.50 -21.61 -8.34
CA VAL A 161 0.75 -20.84 -7.36
C VAL A 161 1.37 -21.05 -5.98
N LEU A 162 1.56 -19.97 -5.25
CA LEU A 162 1.75 -19.98 -3.81
C LEU A 162 0.51 -19.37 -3.18
N ALA A 163 -0.13 -20.09 -2.25
CA ALA A 163 -1.28 -19.62 -1.50
C ALA A 163 -0.96 -19.62 0.00
N LEU A 164 -1.10 -18.46 0.64
CA LEU A 164 -0.87 -18.24 2.06
C LEU A 164 -2.10 -17.61 2.69
N GLY A 165 -2.36 -17.85 3.97
CA GLY A 165 -3.34 -17.05 4.72
C GLY A 165 -2.92 -15.57 4.68
N ALA A 166 -3.85 -14.66 4.38
CA ALA A 166 -3.52 -13.22 4.26
C ALA A 166 -3.05 -12.64 5.60
N PHE A 167 -3.69 -13.05 6.68
CA PHE A 167 -3.41 -12.52 8.02
C PHE A 167 -2.15 -13.12 8.65
N ASP A 168 -1.93 -14.42 8.57
CA ASP A 168 -0.90 -15.16 9.32
C ASP A 168 0.25 -15.67 8.45
N LEU A 169 0.14 -15.57 7.11
CA LEU A 169 1.01 -16.16 6.08
C LEU A 169 1.25 -17.68 6.26
N ILE A 170 0.38 -18.34 7.00
CA ILE A 170 0.42 -19.80 7.08
C ILE A 170 0.12 -20.38 5.70
N PRO A 171 0.93 -21.33 5.21
CA PRO A 171 0.68 -22.00 3.94
C PRO A 171 -0.72 -22.61 3.87
N ALA A 172 -1.47 -22.29 2.81
CA ALA A 172 -2.77 -22.90 2.57
C ALA A 172 -2.57 -24.37 2.16
N SER A 173 -2.89 -25.29 3.05
CA SER A 173 -2.83 -26.75 2.84
C SER A 173 -4.14 -27.40 3.26
N ALA A 174 -4.35 -28.65 2.89
CA ALA A 174 -5.52 -29.42 3.31
C ALA A 174 -5.72 -29.44 4.84
N MET A 175 -4.64 -29.27 5.63
CA MET A 175 -4.69 -29.27 7.10
C MET A 175 -4.99 -27.87 7.69
N THR A 176 -4.74 -26.80 6.94
CA THR A 176 -4.80 -25.41 7.45
C THR A 176 -5.92 -24.57 6.82
N SER A 177 -6.57 -25.06 5.76
CA SER A 177 -7.52 -24.30 4.97
C SER A 177 -8.82 -25.07 4.70
N PRO A 178 -9.91 -24.77 5.43
CA PRO A 178 -11.21 -25.39 5.19
C PRO A 178 -11.76 -25.20 3.76
N ASP A 179 -11.36 -24.12 3.08
CA ASP A 179 -11.78 -23.82 1.71
C ASP A 179 -11.20 -24.81 0.69
N LEU A 180 -10.06 -25.43 0.98
CA LEU A 180 -9.51 -26.52 0.17
C LEU A 180 -10.36 -27.80 0.23
N GLU A 181 -10.99 -28.07 1.37
CA GLU A 181 -11.94 -29.18 1.50
C GLU A 181 -13.26 -28.91 0.75
N ARG A 182 -13.69 -27.65 0.69
CA ARG A 182 -14.95 -27.23 0.07
C ARG A 182 -14.90 -27.09 -1.44
N GLY A 183 -13.78 -26.67 -2.00
CA GLY A 183 -13.68 -26.35 -3.42
C GLY A 183 -12.29 -26.51 -4.02
N GLY A 184 -11.23 -26.51 -3.21
CA GLY A 184 -9.83 -26.58 -3.69
C GLY A 184 -9.34 -25.26 -4.26
N LEU A 185 -8.10 -25.29 -4.76
CA LEU A 185 -7.48 -24.19 -5.52
C LEU A 185 -7.82 -24.35 -7.00
N GLU A 186 -8.68 -23.51 -7.54
CA GLU A 186 -9.06 -23.53 -8.95
C GLU A 186 -8.09 -22.71 -9.80
N ILE A 187 -7.59 -23.30 -10.89
CA ILE A 187 -6.84 -22.58 -11.93
C ILE A 187 -7.67 -22.57 -13.21
N THR A 188 -7.86 -21.38 -13.77
CA THR A 188 -8.49 -21.19 -15.08
C THR A 188 -7.58 -20.39 -16.00
N VAL A 189 -7.64 -20.68 -17.30
CA VAL A 189 -6.97 -19.90 -18.35
C VAL A 189 -8.00 -19.49 -19.39
N ALA A 190 -8.05 -18.20 -19.68
CA ALA A 190 -8.85 -17.63 -20.77
C ALA A 190 -7.93 -17.19 -21.91
N ASP A 191 -8.32 -17.47 -23.16
CA ASP A 191 -7.57 -17.09 -24.37
C ASP A 191 -7.69 -15.57 -24.68
N GLY A 192 -7.00 -15.10 -25.71
CA GLY A 192 -7.02 -13.70 -26.16
C GLY A 192 -8.41 -13.18 -26.59
N LYS A 193 -9.41 -14.05 -26.72
CA LYS A 193 -10.82 -13.68 -26.99
C LYS A 193 -11.71 -13.80 -25.74
N GLY A 194 -11.15 -14.19 -24.59
CA GLY A 194 -11.87 -14.37 -23.33
C GLY A 194 -12.54 -15.71 -23.14
N ASN A 195 -12.30 -16.71 -24.01
CA ASN A 195 -12.85 -18.05 -23.83
C ASN A 195 -12.03 -18.83 -22.81
N THR A 196 -12.67 -19.49 -21.86
CA THR A 196 -11.97 -20.39 -20.93
C THR A 196 -11.51 -21.65 -21.68
N VAL A 197 -10.20 -21.80 -21.83
CA VAL A 197 -9.55 -22.89 -22.55
C VAL A 197 -8.95 -23.95 -21.63
N PHE A 198 -8.82 -23.64 -20.34
CA PHE A 198 -8.29 -24.55 -19.33
C PHE A 198 -8.95 -24.31 -17.98
N ARG A 199 -9.23 -25.40 -17.25
CA ARG A 199 -9.69 -25.36 -15.87
C ARG A 199 -9.20 -26.59 -15.13
N LYS A 200 -8.62 -26.39 -13.95
CA LYS A 200 -8.14 -27.49 -13.11
C LYS A 200 -8.22 -27.13 -11.62
N MET A 201 -8.65 -28.10 -10.81
CA MET A 201 -8.60 -28.04 -9.37
C MET A 201 -7.28 -28.62 -8.89
N LEU A 202 -6.60 -27.95 -7.98
CA LEU A 202 -5.31 -28.34 -7.42
C LEU A 202 -5.39 -28.40 -5.89
N THR A 203 -4.53 -29.22 -5.31
CA THR A 203 -4.29 -29.26 -3.87
C THR A 203 -2.88 -28.76 -3.61
N PRO A 204 -2.67 -27.64 -2.91
CA PRO A 204 -1.34 -27.16 -2.54
C PRO A 204 -0.64 -28.14 -1.61
N SER A 205 0.70 -28.15 -1.65
CA SER A 205 1.56 -28.88 -0.71
C SER A 205 1.49 -28.28 0.70
N GLU A 206 2.19 -28.88 1.64
CA GLU A 206 2.37 -28.33 3.01
C GLU A 206 3.02 -26.92 3.04
N PHE A 207 3.69 -26.53 1.96
CA PHE A 207 4.26 -25.18 1.77
C PHE A 207 3.31 -24.22 1.06
N GLY A 208 2.05 -24.58 0.81
CA GLY A 208 1.08 -23.73 0.08
C GLY A 208 1.34 -23.66 -1.43
N VAL A 209 2.23 -24.48 -1.98
CA VAL A 209 2.60 -24.44 -3.41
C VAL A 209 1.85 -25.50 -4.20
N ALA A 210 1.27 -25.09 -5.33
CA ALA A 210 0.72 -25.98 -6.35
C ALA A 210 1.24 -25.59 -7.73
N SER A 211 1.35 -26.56 -8.63
CA SER A 211 1.76 -26.31 -10.02
C SER A 211 0.96 -27.13 -11.00
N VAL A 212 0.85 -26.63 -12.23
CA VAL A 212 0.21 -27.31 -13.33
C VAL A 212 0.76 -26.82 -14.66
N ASP A 213 0.85 -27.73 -15.61
CA ASP A 213 1.25 -27.46 -16.99
C ASP A 213 0.01 -27.33 -17.86
N PHE A 214 -0.02 -26.27 -18.68
CA PHE A 214 -1.02 -26.05 -19.70
C PHE A 214 -0.37 -26.06 -21.08
N GLN A 215 -0.62 -27.12 -21.87
CA GLN A 215 -0.15 -27.27 -23.25
C GLN A 215 -0.97 -26.40 -24.19
N LEU A 216 -0.34 -25.41 -24.81
CA LEU A 216 -0.94 -24.68 -25.92
C LEU A 216 -1.02 -25.57 -27.15
N ALA A 217 -2.14 -25.51 -27.89
CA ALA A 217 -2.24 -26.15 -29.21
C ALA A 217 -1.38 -25.40 -30.23
N ASP A 218 -1.11 -26.04 -31.39
CA ASP A 218 -0.34 -25.43 -32.48
C ASP A 218 -1.12 -24.26 -33.13
N GLU A 219 -2.46 -24.37 -33.16
CA GLU A 219 -3.35 -23.31 -33.64
C GLU A 219 -4.21 -22.81 -32.50
N VAL A 220 -3.91 -21.59 -32.01
CA VAL A 220 -4.61 -20.93 -30.91
C VAL A 220 -4.96 -19.48 -31.25
N ASN A 221 -5.90 -18.91 -30.52
CA ASN A 221 -6.15 -17.47 -30.59
C ASN A 221 -4.96 -16.74 -29.98
N SER A 222 -4.20 -15.99 -30.78
CA SER A 222 -3.12 -15.15 -30.29
C SER A 222 -3.64 -13.99 -29.45
N GLY A 223 -2.81 -13.46 -28.54
CA GLY A 223 -3.09 -12.30 -27.73
C GLY A 223 -2.83 -12.53 -26.24
N ALA A 224 -3.44 -11.69 -25.40
CA ALA A 224 -3.30 -11.75 -23.94
C ALA A 224 -4.12 -12.92 -23.36
N TYR A 225 -3.43 -13.89 -22.79
CA TYR A 225 -4.05 -14.99 -22.05
C TYR A 225 -4.12 -14.63 -20.58
N LYS A 226 -5.32 -14.72 -20.01
CA LYS A 226 -5.56 -14.43 -18.60
C LYS A 226 -5.63 -15.72 -17.80
N LEU A 227 -4.68 -15.86 -16.89
CA LEU A 227 -4.63 -16.93 -15.90
C LEU A 227 -5.28 -16.43 -14.61
N THR A 228 -6.13 -17.23 -14.00
CA THR A 228 -6.76 -16.89 -12.72
C THR A 228 -6.62 -18.06 -11.77
N ALA A 229 -6.13 -17.79 -10.56
CA ALA A 229 -6.10 -18.73 -9.44
C ALA A 229 -7.10 -18.27 -8.38
N THR A 230 -7.99 -19.17 -7.93
CA THR A 230 -9.05 -18.86 -6.95
C THR A 230 -9.02 -19.85 -5.81
N LEU A 231 -9.04 -19.35 -4.57
CA LEU A 231 -9.18 -20.12 -3.34
C LEU A 231 -10.15 -19.39 -2.39
N GLY A 232 -11.24 -20.04 -2.02
CA GLY A 232 -12.30 -19.38 -1.25
C GLY A 232 -12.86 -18.17 -2.01
N ASN A 233 -12.90 -17.02 -1.34
CA ASN A 233 -13.35 -15.75 -1.92
C ASN A 233 -12.20 -14.94 -2.58
N THR A 234 -10.96 -15.41 -2.47
CA THR A 234 -9.78 -14.71 -2.99
C THR A 234 -9.40 -15.20 -4.37
N SER A 235 -9.08 -14.28 -5.28
CA SER A 235 -8.54 -14.61 -6.60
C SER A 235 -7.32 -13.74 -6.95
N SER A 236 -6.41 -14.32 -7.71
CA SER A 236 -5.24 -13.64 -8.28
C SER A 236 -5.19 -13.87 -9.78
N GLU A 237 -4.82 -12.84 -10.53
CA GLU A 237 -4.77 -12.87 -11.99
C GLU A 237 -3.37 -12.58 -12.50
N LYS A 238 -3.00 -13.25 -13.58
CA LYS A 238 -1.78 -12.99 -14.35
C LYS A 238 -2.07 -13.03 -15.83
N ILE A 239 -1.48 -12.10 -16.56
CA ILE A 239 -1.56 -12.04 -18.01
C ILE A 239 -0.23 -12.50 -18.58
N VAL A 240 -0.29 -13.39 -19.56
CA VAL A 240 0.83 -13.77 -20.42
C VAL A 240 0.44 -13.56 -21.87
N THR A 241 1.41 -13.27 -22.74
CA THR A 241 1.16 -13.09 -24.16
C THR A 241 1.41 -14.40 -24.90
N VAL A 242 0.50 -14.77 -25.79
CA VAL A 242 0.66 -15.91 -26.72
C VAL A 242 0.65 -15.38 -28.14
N GLU A 243 1.78 -15.45 -28.81
CA GLU A 243 1.93 -14.99 -30.19
C GLU A 243 3.11 -15.67 -30.89
N HIS A 244 3.12 -15.61 -32.22
CA HIS A 244 4.29 -16.00 -32.97
C HIS A 244 5.35 -14.90 -32.85
N TYR A 245 6.47 -15.20 -32.26
CA TYR A 245 7.61 -14.28 -32.17
C TYR A 245 8.88 -14.94 -32.71
N VAL A 246 9.78 -14.11 -33.20
CA VAL A 246 11.13 -14.54 -33.56
C VAL A 246 12.07 -13.98 -32.48
N LEU A 247 12.86 -14.87 -31.89
CA LEU A 247 13.87 -14.43 -30.91
C LEU A 247 14.89 -13.52 -31.58
N PRO A 248 15.19 -12.35 -31.00
CA PRO A 248 16.22 -11.48 -31.51
C PRO A 248 17.55 -12.23 -31.60
N LYS A 249 18.33 -11.93 -32.61
CA LYS A 249 19.63 -12.59 -32.87
C LYS A 249 20.75 -11.92 -32.09
N PHE A 250 20.62 -10.62 -31.87
CA PHE A 250 21.62 -9.81 -31.18
C PHE A 250 20.93 -8.68 -30.41
N ASP A 251 21.62 -8.18 -29.42
CA ASP A 251 21.19 -7.04 -28.61
C ASP A 251 21.77 -5.74 -29.20
N VAL A 252 21.01 -4.64 -29.11
CA VAL A 252 21.40 -3.30 -29.54
C VAL A 252 21.24 -2.34 -28.36
N LYS A 253 22.36 -1.98 -27.75
CA LYS A 253 22.42 -1.04 -26.62
C LYS A 253 22.82 0.34 -27.05
N LEU A 254 22.09 1.35 -26.57
CA LEU A 254 22.40 2.77 -26.79
C LEU A 254 22.83 3.39 -25.47
N THR A 255 23.92 4.17 -25.52
CA THR A 255 24.40 4.95 -24.37
C THR A 255 24.72 6.35 -24.83
N THR A 256 24.59 7.33 -23.95
CA THR A 256 24.91 8.75 -24.22
C THR A 256 25.88 9.28 -23.17
N ASP A 257 26.56 10.40 -23.49
CA ASP A 257 27.53 11.09 -22.65
C ASP A 257 26.93 11.61 -21.33
N ARG A 258 25.61 11.87 -21.31
CA ARG A 258 24.86 12.34 -20.15
C ARG A 258 23.58 11.53 -19.97
N THR A 259 23.05 11.54 -18.76
CA THR A 259 21.81 10.87 -18.39
C THR A 259 20.56 11.75 -18.58
N PHE A 260 20.74 13.06 -18.72
CA PHE A 260 19.68 14.04 -19.05
C PHE A 260 20.28 15.24 -19.82
N TYR A 261 19.40 15.97 -20.49
CA TYR A 261 19.79 17.08 -21.36
C TYR A 261 18.84 18.28 -21.21
N ARG A 262 19.25 19.43 -21.74
CA ARG A 262 18.41 20.60 -21.95
C ARG A 262 17.98 20.68 -23.41
N PRO A 263 16.87 21.36 -23.74
CA PRO A 263 16.54 21.69 -25.12
C PRO A 263 17.72 22.42 -25.78
N GLY A 264 18.09 21.98 -26.99
CA GLY A 264 19.23 22.54 -27.74
C GLY A 264 20.62 22.01 -27.35
N ASP A 265 20.73 21.14 -26.34
CA ASP A 265 22.02 20.53 -25.97
C ASP A 265 22.53 19.59 -27.09
N HIS A 266 23.85 19.48 -27.18
CA HIS A 266 24.52 18.48 -28.00
C HIS A 266 24.56 17.13 -27.31
N VAL A 267 24.17 16.08 -28.01
CA VAL A 267 24.18 14.69 -27.58
C VAL A 267 25.28 13.94 -28.29
N GLU A 268 26.17 13.31 -27.54
CA GLU A 268 27.13 12.33 -28.04
C GLU A 268 26.75 10.95 -27.50
N GLY A 269 26.83 9.91 -28.34
CA GLY A 269 26.46 8.58 -27.89
C GLY A 269 27.15 7.48 -28.71
N THR A 270 26.98 6.27 -28.16
CA THR A 270 27.50 5.05 -28.79
C THR A 270 26.39 3.99 -28.79
N LEU A 271 26.20 3.40 -29.94
CA LEU A 271 25.47 2.17 -30.12
C LEU A 271 26.44 0.99 -30.04
N LYS A 272 26.09 -0.06 -29.32
CA LYS A 272 26.80 -1.34 -29.28
C LYS A 272 25.85 -2.44 -29.72
N ALA A 273 26.24 -3.21 -30.75
CA ALA A 273 25.49 -4.38 -31.22
C ALA A 273 26.33 -5.66 -31.03
N ALA A 274 25.76 -6.64 -30.31
CA ALA A 274 26.45 -7.91 -30.02
C ALA A 274 25.45 -9.10 -30.03
N TYR A 275 25.84 -10.21 -30.63
CA TYR A 275 25.05 -11.44 -30.57
C TYR A 275 25.01 -11.95 -29.12
N PHE A 276 23.91 -12.58 -28.72
CA PHE A 276 23.74 -13.12 -27.37
C PHE A 276 24.80 -14.14 -26.95
N PHE A 277 25.49 -14.77 -27.91
CA PHE A 277 26.65 -15.63 -27.65
C PHE A 277 27.99 -14.89 -27.54
N GLY A 278 27.97 -13.54 -27.44
CA GLY A 278 29.10 -12.70 -27.13
C GLY A 278 29.96 -12.22 -28.33
N LYS A 279 29.59 -12.54 -29.58
CA LYS A 279 30.30 -12.02 -30.77
C LYS A 279 29.74 -10.67 -31.17
N ASP A 280 30.64 -9.74 -31.52
CA ASP A 280 30.26 -8.42 -32.03
C ASP A 280 29.60 -8.47 -33.41
N VAL A 281 28.59 -7.61 -33.64
CA VAL A 281 27.89 -7.42 -34.91
C VAL A 281 28.63 -6.36 -35.70
N THR A 282 29.57 -6.80 -36.55
CA THR A 282 30.52 -5.94 -37.27
C THR A 282 30.07 -5.59 -38.68
N GLY A 283 30.44 -4.40 -39.18
CA GLY A 283 30.17 -3.96 -40.57
C GLY A 283 28.68 -3.95 -40.96
N SER A 284 27.81 -3.83 -39.99
CA SER A 284 26.35 -3.94 -40.11
C SER A 284 25.70 -2.56 -40.29
N ALA A 285 24.71 -2.47 -41.17
CA ALA A 285 24.06 -1.19 -41.45
C ALA A 285 23.28 -0.69 -40.23
N VAL A 286 23.43 0.59 -39.90
CA VAL A 286 22.76 1.28 -38.81
C VAL A 286 21.90 2.40 -39.37
N LYS A 287 20.63 2.45 -38.98
CA LYS A 287 19.74 3.59 -39.16
C LYS A 287 19.25 4.04 -37.79
N LEU A 288 19.59 5.26 -37.39
CA LEU A 288 19.21 5.86 -36.11
C LEU A 288 18.24 7.02 -36.36
N GLU A 289 17.11 7.01 -35.66
CA GLU A 289 16.12 8.10 -35.65
C GLU A 289 15.97 8.65 -34.23
N GLY A 290 16.15 9.98 -34.08
CA GLY A 290 15.82 10.71 -32.86
C GLY A 290 14.50 11.43 -33.04
N TYR A 291 13.58 11.28 -32.07
CA TYR A 291 12.23 11.83 -32.19
C TYR A 291 11.65 12.25 -30.82
N THR A 292 10.60 13.06 -30.89
CA THR A 292 9.79 13.46 -29.74
C THR A 292 8.32 13.19 -30.04
N PHE A 293 7.47 13.25 -29.01
CA PHE A 293 6.02 13.23 -29.16
C PHE A 293 5.44 14.61 -28.84
N ASP A 294 4.73 15.18 -29.84
CA ASP A 294 3.89 16.36 -29.69
C ASP A 294 2.58 16.04 -30.43
N PHE A 295 1.62 15.39 -29.76
CA PHE A 295 0.43 14.72 -30.32
C PHE A 295 0.76 13.52 -31.22
N GLU A 296 1.77 13.58 -32.05
CA GLU A 296 2.28 12.50 -32.91
C GLU A 296 3.83 12.39 -32.81
N ARG A 297 4.38 11.32 -33.38
CA ARG A 297 5.83 11.13 -33.49
C ARG A 297 6.41 12.16 -34.47
N VAL A 298 7.27 13.03 -33.97
CA VAL A 298 8.00 14.03 -34.77
C VAL A 298 9.46 13.64 -34.82
N VAL A 299 9.96 13.18 -35.98
CA VAL A 299 11.36 12.85 -36.18
C VAL A 299 12.18 14.15 -36.32
N ALA A 300 13.16 14.32 -35.43
CA ALA A 300 14.04 15.50 -35.38
C ALA A 300 15.40 15.25 -36.04
N VAL A 301 15.88 14.00 -36.01
CA VAL A 301 17.19 13.64 -36.59
C VAL A 301 17.14 12.22 -37.18
N THR A 302 17.84 12.02 -38.28
CA THR A 302 18.09 10.69 -38.89
C THR A 302 19.55 10.58 -39.21
N LEU A 303 20.21 9.52 -38.74
CA LEU A 303 21.61 9.22 -39.00
C LEU A 303 21.74 7.82 -39.59
N GLU A 304 22.65 7.65 -40.52
CA GLU A 304 22.92 6.35 -41.14
C GLU A 304 24.45 6.08 -41.10
N GLY A 305 24.82 4.80 -40.97
CA GLY A 305 26.20 4.39 -40.94
C GLY A 305 26.38 2.90 -40.82
N THR A 306 27.53 2.45 -40.37
CA THR A 306 27.86 1.04 -40.16
C THR A 306 28.57 0.84 -38.84
N THR A 307 28.37 -0.34 -38.19
CA THR A 307 29.14 -0.73 -37.02
C THR A 307 30.59 -1.02 -37.36
N ASP A 308 31.50 -0.69 -36.47
CA ASP A 308 32.92 -0.98 -36.54
C ASP A 308 33.28 -2.45 -36.25
N ASP A 309 34.59 -2.78 -36.22
CA ASP A 309 35.07 -4.15 -35.93
C ASP A 309 34.74 -4.61 -34.49
N ALA A 310 34.40 -3.71 -33.61
CA ALA A 310 33.94 -3.99 -32.25
C ALA A 310 32.42 -3.90 -32.10
N GLY A 311 31.65 -3.80 -33.20
CA GLY A 311 30.19 -3.70 -33.17
C GLY A 311 29.66 -2.36 -32.65
N ASN A 312 30.47 -1.31 -32.63
CA ASN A 312 30.07 0.01 -32.20
C ASN A 312 29.72 0.94 -33.37
N PHE A 313 28.80 1.85 -33.14
CA PHE A 313 28.50 3.00 -33.99
C PHE A 313 28.41 4.24 -33.12
N THR A 314 29.26 5.23 -33.33
CA THR A 314 29.21 6.51 -32.63
C THR A 314 28.31 7.47 -33.36
N PHE A 315 27.51 8.23 -32.61
CA PHE A 315 26.60 9.23 -33.15
C PHE A 315 26.66 10.54 -32.37
N SER A 316 26.34 11.63 -33.04
CA SER A 316 26.14 12.92 -32.37
C SER A 316 25.12 13.77 -33.11
N PHE A 317 24.35 14.56 -32.37
CA PHE A 317 23.35 15.49 -32.90
C PHE A 317 22.95 16.53 -31.85
N ASP A 318 22.33 17.62 -32.30
CA ASP A 318 21.77 18.63 -31.41
C ASP A 318 20.27 18.35 -31.16
N LEU A 319 19.83 18.46 -29.91
CA LEU A 319 18.44 18.38 -29.56
C LEU A 319 17.65 19.58 -30.11
N PRO A 320 16.35 19.43 -30.41
CA PRO A 320 15.48 20.56 -30.75
C PRO A 320 15.52 21.63 -29.63
N ALA A 321 15.50 22.90 -30.05
CA ALA A 321 15.47 24.03 -29.12
C ALA A 321 14.18 24.06 -28.27
N TYR A 322 13.12 23.35 -28.68
CA TYR A 322 11.89 23.14 -27.94
C TYR A 322 11.46 21.67 -28.00
N ILE A 323 11.09 21.11 -26.87
CA ILE A 323 10.50 19.79 -26.73
C ILE A 323 9.30 19.93 -25.82
N ALA A 324 8.14 19.43 -26.24
CA ALA A 324 6.89 19.55 -25.49
C ALA A 324 7.05 18.97 -24.07
N GLY A 325 6.66 19.75 -23.07
CA GLY A 325 6.78 19.38 -21.65
C GLY A 325 8.14 19.71 -21.00
N SER A 326 9.13 20.24 -21.74
CA SER A 326 10.44 20.63 -21.16
C SER A 326 10.34 21.82 -20.20
N ASP A 327 9.29 22.65 -20.34
CA ASP A 327 9.03 23.81 -19.49
C ASP A 327 8.33 23.46 -18.17
N LEU A 328 7.91 22.19 -17.99
CA LEU A 328 7.26 21.74 -16.77
C LEU A 328 8.29 21.67 -15.63
N GLU A 329 7.90 22.18 -14.47
CA GLU A 329 8.72 22.15 -13.24
C GLU A 329 9.10 20.73 -12.79
N SER A 330 8.34 19.71 -13.26
CA SER A 330 8.61 18.29 -13.00
C SER A 330 9.62 17.65 -13.94
N GLY A 331 10.14 18.39 -14.96
CA GLY A 331 11.10 17.85 -15.92
C GLY A 331 10.56 16.69 -16.78
N GLY A 332 9.28 16.75 -17.18
CA GLY A 332 8.58 15.63 -17.79
C GLY A 332 8.81 15.37 -19.27
N ALA A 333 9.61 16.16 -19.99
CA ALA A 333 9.86 15.95 -21.42
C ALA A 333 10.85 14.80 -21.67
N ARG A 334 10.62 14.07 -22.75
CA ARG A 334 11.50 12.98 -23.18
C ARG A 334 11.80 13.07 -24.66
N PHE A 335 13.06 12.83 -24.99
CA PHE A 335 13.52 12.61 -26.35
C PHE A 335 13.84 11.13 -26.53
N TYR A 336 13.43 10.54 -27.62
CA TYR A 336 13.59 9.11 -27.89
C TYR A 336 14.60 8.91 -29.01
N ILE A 337 15.46 7.93 -28.84
CA ILE A 337 16.38 7.44 -29.85
C ILE A 337 16.01 6.00 -30.16
N GLU A 338 15.79 5.70 -31.43
CA GLU A 338 15.58 4.36 -31.94
C GLU A 338 16.60 4.05 -33.02
N ALA A 339 17.33 2.94 -32.88
CA ALA A 339 18.34 2.55 -33.82
C ALA A 339 18.10 1.14 -34.32
N ALA A 340 17.90 0.99 -35.61
CA ALA A 340 17.79 -0.29 -36.30
C ALA A 340 19.17 -0.70 -36.81
N VAL A 341 19.62 -1.90 -36.47
CA VAL A 341 20.87 -2.50 -36.95
C VAL A 341 20.51 -3.71 -37.79
N THR A 342 21.05 -3.77 -39.03
CA THR A 342 20.85 -4.90 -39.95
C THR A 342 22.18 -5.59 -40.17
N ASP A 343 22.27 -6.88 -39.79
CA ASP A 343 23.47 -7.68 -39.94
C ASP A 343 23.66 -8.13 -41.40
N GLN A 344 24.82 -8.79 -41.69
CA GLN A 344 25.12 -9.29 -43.02
C GLN A 344 24.21 -10.45 -43.49
N ALA A 345 23.42 -11.03 -42.60
CA ALA A 345 22.43 -12.07 -42.90
C ALA A 345 21.01 -11.49 -43.00
N GLU A 346 20.87 -10.16 -43.11
CA GLU A 346 19.61 -9.43 -43.25
C GLU A 346 18.68 -9.53 -41.99
N HIS A 347 19.23 -9.88 -40.82
CA HIS A 347 18.46 -9.79 -39.59
C HIS A 347 18.54 -8.34 -39.08
N THR A 348 17.40 -7.78 -38.71
CA THR A 348 17.30 -6.42 -38.18
C THR A 348 16.80 -6.44 -36.75
N GLU A 349 17.56 -5.84 -35.83
CA GLU A 349 17.19 -5.65 -34.43
C GLU A 349 17.18 -4.16 -34.10
N VAL A 350 16.35 -3.78 -33.12
CA VAL A 350 16.09 -2.37 -32.78
C VAL A 350 16.40 -2.11 -31.32
N GLY A 351 17.36 -1.20 -31.11
CA GLY A 351 17.62 -0.63 -29.77
C GLY A 351 16.87 0.68 -29.56
N ARG A 352 16.43 0.93 -28.32
CA ARG A 352 15.72 2.15 -27.93
C ARG A 352 16.33 2.77 -26.69
N LEU A 353 16.38 4.11 -26.66
CA LEU A 353 16.81 4.88 -25.50
C LEU A 353 15.88 6.07 -25.32
N SER A 354 15.49 6.35 -24.08
CA SER A 354 14.68 7.51 -23.72
C SER A 354 15.51 8.47 -22.87
N LEU A 355 15.71 9.68 -23.35
CA LEU A 355 16.49 10.72 -22.68
C LEU A 355 15.55 11.72 -21.98
N PRO A 356 15.64 11.91 -20.67
CA PRO A 356 14.97 13.02 -19.98
C PRO A 356 15.50 14.37 -20.49
N VAL A 357 14.57 15.28 -20.78
CA VAL A 357 14.90 16.65 -21.21
C VAL A 357 14.16 17.64 -20.34
N ALA A 358 14.89 18.56 -19.70
CA ALA A 358 14.33 19.55 -18.80
C ALA A 358 15.07 20.88 -18.91
N GLN A 359 14.36 22.00 -18.76
CA GLN A 359 15.00 23.35 -18.71
C GLN A 359 15.86 23.49 -17.45
N GLY A 360 15.37 23.02 -16.30
CA GLY A 360 16.09 23.05 -15.03
C GLY A 360 17.01 21.85 -14.86
N ALA A 361 18.16 22.08 -14.25
CA ALA A 361 19.09 21.00 -13.90
C ALA A 361 18.70 20.25 -12.62
N LEU A 362 17.78 20.80 -11.81
CA LEU A 362 17.31 20.22 -10.56
C LEU A 362 15.77 20.18 -10.54
N VAL A 363 15.23 19.13 -10.00
CA VAL A 363 13.80 18.92 -9.73
C VAL A 363 13.59 18.89 -8.22
N ILE A 364 12.67 19.72 -7.71
CA ILE A 364 12.33 19.77 -6.28
C ILE A 364 10.93 19.21 -6.10
N ASN A 365 10.77 18.28 -5.16
CA ASN A 365 9.50 17.83 -4.66
C ASN A 365 9.42 18.02 -3.14
N ALA A 366 8.22 18.23 -2.61
CA ALA A 366 8.02 18.36 -1.18
C ALA A 366 6.73 17.66 -0.77
N VAL A 367 6.77 16.98 0.37
CA VAL A 367 5.62 16.28 0.94
C VAL A 367 5.58 16.49 2.44
N LEU A 368 4.40 16.54 3.01
CA LEU A 368 4.20 16.61 4.46
C LEU A 368 4.14 15.20 5.04
N GLU A 369 4.69 14.99 6.23
CA GLU A 369 4.66 13.70 6.95
C GLU A 369 3.24 13.14 7.11
N GLY A 370 2.25 14.01 7.29
CA GLY A 370 0.83 13.67 7.43
C GLY A 370 0.01 13.73 6.15
N GLY A 371 0.66 13.97 4.99
CA GLY A 371 -0.01 14.20 3.71
C GLY A 371 -0.72 15.55 3.62
N GLN A 372 -1.08 16.16 4.75
CA GLN A 372 -1.76 17.46 4.86
C GLN A 372 -1.26 18.23 6.10
N PRO A 373 -1.36 19.58 6.11
CA PRO A 373 -1.02 20.37 7.29
C PRO A 373 -1.85 19.97 8.50
N ARG A 374 -1.20 19.89 9.67
CA ARG A 374 -1.83 19.61 10.95
C ARG A 374 -1.70 20.86 11.84
N PRO A 375 -2.73 21.73 11.92
CA PRO A 375 -2.64 23.00 12.64
C PRO A 375 -2.37 22.85 14.13
N GLY A 376 -1.56 23.76 14.69
CA GLY A 376 -1.28 23.84 16.12
C GLY A 376 -0.31 22.80 16.66
N VAL A 377 0.26 21.94 15.81
CA VAL A 377 1.31 20.97 16.16
C VAL A 377 2.50 21.12 15.23
N GLU A 378 3.68 20.67 15.66
CA GLU A 378 4.86 20.64 14.82
C GLU A 378 4.71 19.59 13.73
N ASN A 379 4.85 19.98 12.46
CA ASN A 379 4.85 19.14 11.27
C ASN A 379 6.26 19.02 10.71
N ILE A 380 6.54 17.91 10.01
CA ILE A 380 7.75 17.70 9.21
C ILE A 380 7.41 17.84 7.72
N LEU A 381 8.17 18.68 7.03
CA LEU A 381 8.22 18.76 5.59
C LEU A 381 9.42 17.97 5.10
N TYR A 382 9.19 16.95 4.28
CA TYR A 382 10.23 16.26 3.54
C TYR A 382 10.42 16.94 2.20
N VAL A 383 11.67 17.34 1.89
CA VAL A 383 12.06 17.92 0.61
C VAL A 383 12.95 16.94 -0.11
N MET A 384 12.59 16.62 -1.34
CA MET A 384 13.37 15.76 -2.22
C MET A 384 13.94 16.59 -3.37
N ALA A 385 15.25 16.51 -3.58
CA ALA A 385 15.93 17.07 -4.73
C ALA A 385 16.53 15.95 -5.59
N SER A 386 16.29 16.02 -6.90
CA SER A 386 16.84 15.07 -7.87
C SER A 386 17.27 15.78 -9.15
N TYR A 387 18.06 15.09 -9.96
CA TYR A 387 18.27 15.47 -11.36
C TYR A 387 17.08 15.00 -12.22
N PRO A 388 16.91 15.52 -13.44
CA PRO A 388 15.79 15.13 -14.32
C PRO A 388 15.73 13.65 -14.70
N ASP A 389 16.83 12.92 -14.58
CA ASP A 389 16.90 11.47 -14.77
C ASP A 389 16.39 10.67 -13.54
N GLY A 390 16.01 11.37 -12.47
CA GLY A 390 15.54 10.77 -11.21
C GLY A 390 16.67 10.44 -10.23
N THR A 391 17.94 10.64 -10.58
CA THR A 391 19.04 10.42 -9.64
C THR A 391 19.01 11.44 -8.51
N PRO A 392 19.23 11.02 -7.24
CA PRO A 392 19.24 11.94 -6.09
C PRO A 392 20.27 13.04 -6.23
N ALA A 393 19.95 14.26 -5.84
CA ALA A 393 20.85 15.39 -5.85
C ALA A 393 21.20 15.86 -4.43
N GLU A 394 22.49 15.95 -4.11
CA GLU A 394 22.96 16.61 -2.89
C GLU A 394 22.96 18.12 -3.10
N THR A 395 22.10 18.83 -2.36
CA THR A 395 21.86 20.27 -2.54
C THR A 395 21.83 21.02 -1.22
N ALA A 396 22.28 22.26 -1.22
CA ALA A 396 21.95 23.21 -0.17
C ALA A 396 20.53 23.73 -0.40
N LEU A 397 19.69 23.67 0.62
CA LEU A 397 18.29 24.08 0.59
C LEU A 397 18.02 25.32 1.44
N THR A 398 17.16 26.21 0.93
CA THR A 398 16.51 27.26 1.69
C THR A 398 15.00 27.04 1.60
N VAL A 399 14.35 26.78 2.73
CA VAL A 399 12.90 26.59 2.83
C VAL A 399 12.31 27.80 3.53
N THR A 400 11.39 28.52 2.89
CA THR A 400 10.72 29.70 3.45
C THR A 400 9.24 29.43 3.58
N PHE A 401 8.73 29.41 4.82
CA PHE A 401 7.31 29.28 5.13
C PHE A 401 6.67 30.67 5.18
N HIS A 402 5.52 30.86 4.49
CA HIS A 402 4.84 32.15 4.38
C HIS A 402 3.67 32.29 5.36
N ASP A 403 2.94 31.19 5.60
CA ASP A 403 1.69 31.17 6.39
C ASP A 403 1.75 30.21 7.57
N ALA A 404 2.95 30.03 8.14
CA ALA A 404 3.18 29.12 9.28
C ALA A 404 4.37 29.58 10.12
N GLN A 405 4.41 29.13 11.37
CA GLN A 405 5.57 29.34 12.23
C GLN A 405 6.70 28.40 11.78
N GLY A 406 7.80 28.92 11.35
CA GLY A 406 8.95 28.17 10.81
C GLY A 406 9.95 29.12 10.16
N GLY A 407 9.46 30.24 9.61
CA GLY A 407 10.26 31.28 8.98
C GLY A 407 11.08 30.75 7.81
N THR A 408 12.35 31.19 7.73
CA THR A 408 13.29 30.69 6.72
C THR A 408 14.31 29.76 7.37
N GLN A 409 14.38 28.53 6.86
CA GLN A 409 15.29 27.49 7.34
C GLN A 409 16.29 27.13 6.24
N ARG A 410 17.53 26.83 6.66
CA ARG A 410 18.57 26.32 5.78
C ARG A 410 18.94 24.92 6.19
N THR A 411 18.91 24.00 5.24
CA THR A 411 19.25 22.60 5.42
C THR A 411 19.99 22.09 4.17
N GLN A 412 20.30 20.83 4.11
CA GLN A 412 20.90 20.19 2.94
C GLN A 412 20.33 18.79 2.73
N THR A 413 20.20 18.38 1.50
CA THR A 413 19.86 17.00 1.16
C THR A 413 21.06 16.09 1.33
N GLY A 414 20.83 14.87 1.84
CA GLY A 414 21.83 13.81 1.90
C GLY A 414 21.98 13.06 0.57
N LYS A 415 22.74 11.96 0.60
CA LYS A 415 23.04 11.09 -0.57
C LYS A 415 21.80 10.54 -1.30
N TYR A 416 20.65 10.54 -0.66
CA TYR A 416 19.38 10.12 -1.25
C TYR A 416 18.54 11.32 -1.75
N GLY A 417 19.10 12.51 -1.76
CA GLY A 417 18.39 13.71 -2.19
C GLY A 417 17.30 14.17 -1.21
N LEU A 418 17.29 13.70 0.04
CA LEU A 418 16.25 13.97 1.02
C LEU A 418 16.75 14.90 2.13
N ALA A 419 15.90 15.87 2.51
CA ALA A 419 16.07 16.75 3.67
C ALA A 419 14.75 16.94 4.41
N GLU A 420 14.85 17.40 5.67
CA GLU A 420 13.71 17.69 6.53
C GLU A 420 13.72 19.17 6.94
N ALA A 421 12.50 19.74 7.09
CA ALA A 421 12.27 21.04 7.70
C ALA A 421 11.04 20.96 8.60
N THR A 422 11.06 21.61 9.76
CA THR A 422 9.96 21.58 10.73
C THR A 422 9.24 22.91 10.76
N PHE A 423 7.92 22.86 10.96
CA PHE A 423 7.09 24.06 11.03
C PHE A 423 5.81 23.77 11.81
N THR A 424 5.15 24.81 12.30
CA THR A 424 3.83 24.70 12.93
C THR A 424 2.84 25.56 12.14
N PRO A 425 1.87 24.94 11.44
CA PRO A 425 0.86 25.71 10.72
C PRO A 425 -0.15 26.36 11.67
N ASP A 426 -0.50 27.60 11.39
CA ASP A 426 -1.53 28.34 12.15
C ASP A 426 -2.96 27.98 11.66
N GLY A 427 -3.09 27.38 10.47
CA GLY A 427 -4.34 26.99 9.85
C GLY A 427 -4.19 25.81 8.88
N PRO A 428 -5.28 25.46 8.16
CA PRO A 428 -5.30 24.30 7.25
C PRO A 428 -4.54 24.54 5.95
N TYR A 429 -4.03 25.75 5.70
CA TYR A 429 -3.31 26.09 4.47
C TYR A 429 -1.85 26.43 4.81
N VAL A 430 -0.94 25.98 3.98
CA VAL A 430 0.49 26.33 4.07
C VAL A 430 1.05 26.59 2.70
N THR A 431 1.64 27.78 2.55
CA THR A 431 2.40 28.16 1.36
C THR A 431 3.87 28.28 1.73
N LEU A 432 4.73 27.70 0.91
CA LEU A 432 6.17 27.76 1.13
C LEU A 432 6.95 27.81 -0.19
N THR A 433 8.16 28.34 -0.13
CA THR A 433 9.13 28.36 -1.24
C THR A 433 10.33 27.51 -0.86
N VAL A 434 10.75 26.62 -1.75
CA VAL A 434 11.98 25.84 -1.62
C VAL A 434 12.95 26.26 -2.72
N GLU A 435 14.14 26.69 -2.31
CA GLU A 435 15.26 26.97 -3.20
C GLU A 435 16.35 25.93 -2.99
N ALA A 436 16.88 25.35 -4.07
CA ALA A 436 17.92 24.34 -4.04
C ALA A 436 19.12 24.80 -4.86
N ARG A 437 20.33 24.45 -4.40
CA ARG A 437 21.59 24.66 -5.13
C ARG A 437 22.53 23.49 -4.91
N ASP A 438 23.04 22.90 -6.00
CA ASP A 438 24.02 21.82 -5.93
C ASP A 438 25.48 22.36 -5.92
N ALA A 439 26.43 21.42 -5.78
CA ALA A 439 27.88 21.76 -5.77
C ALA A 439 28.40 22.31 -7.12
N THR A 440 27.72 22.05 -8.23
CA THR A 440 28.08 22.56 -9.55
C THR A 440 27.58 23.99 -9.77
N GLY A 441 26.72 24.49 -8.88
CA GLY A 441 26.08 25.79 -8.97
C GLY A 441 24.73 25.79 -9.69
N ALA A 442 24.21 24.62 -10.06
CA ALA A 442 22.86 24.50 -10.59
C ALA A 442 21.83 24.85 -9.51
N THR A 443 20.79 25.58 -9.88
CA THR A 443 19.78 26.08 -8.97
C THR A 443 18.37 25.74 -9.46
N ALA A 444 17.46 25.52 -8.52
CA ALA A 444 16.02 25.47 -8.75
C ALA A 444 15.27 26.19 -7.64
N SER A 445 14.08 26.70 -7.95
CA SER A 445 13.17 27.30 -6.98
C SER A 445 11.75 26.84 -7.30
N ARG A 446 11.00 26.42 -6.27
CA ARG A 446 9.61 25.96 -6.43
C ARG A 446 8.74 26.41 -5.28
N ASN A 447 7.52 26.85 -5.62
CA ASN A 447 6.50 27.17 -4.65
C ASN A 447 5.58 25.96 -4.44
N PHE A 448 5.21 25.71 -3.18
CA PHE A 448 4.30 24.65 -2.80
C PHE A 448 3.13 25.24 -2.05
N TYR A 449 1.97 24.66 -2.28
CA TYR A 449 0.74 24.92 -1.58
C TYR A 449 0.17 23.61 -1.06
N PHE A 450 -0.07 23.54 0.25
CA PHE A 450 -0.67 22.40 0.91
C PHE A 450 -1.98 22.83 1.54
N GLU A 451 -3.00 21.98 1.39
CA GLU A 451 -4.32 22.17 1.95
C GLU A 451 -4.68 20.98 2.84
N GLY A 452 -5.22 21.26 4.02
CA GLY A 452 -5.71 20.28 4.98
C GLY A 452 -7.15 20.54 5.38
N GLN A 453 -7.69 19.63 6.19
CA GLN A 453 -9.01 19.80 6.78
C GLN A 453 -8.93 20.67 8.04
N TRP A 454 -10.02 21.40 8.31
CA TRP A 454 -10.18 22.12 9.54
C TRP A 454 -10.91 21.24 10.55
N ASP A 455 -10.20 20.80 11.58
CA ASP A 455 -10.74 20.03 12.70
C ASP A 455 -10.77 20.88 13.96
N GLU A 456 -11.71 20.61 14.90
CA GLU A 456 -11.77 21.27 16.21
C GLU A 456 -10.51 21.04 17.03
N GLU A 457 -9.92 19.87 16.93
CA GLU A 457 -8.64 19.47 17.51
C GLU A 457 -7.84 18.67 16.49
N THR A 458 -6.52 18.73 16.60
CA THR A 458 -5.60 18.03 15.69
C THR A 458 -4.93 16.87 16.43
N VAL A 459 -4.75 15.76 15.73
CA VAL A 459 -3.90 14.63 16.12
C VAL A 459 -2.89 14.39 15.03
N LEU A 460 -1.63 14.19 15.39
CA LEU A 460 -0.54 13.76 14.53
C LEU A 460 0.16 12.57 15.18
N LEU A 461 0.36 11.50 14.42
CA LEU A 461 1.06 10.29 14.80
C LEU A 461 2.41 10.24 14.07
N ARG A 462 3.48 10.05 14.81
CA ARG A 462 4.84 9.98 14.24
C ARG A 462 5.56 8.75 14.77
N PRO A 463 5.68 7.66 13.99
CA PRO A 463 6.60 6.57 14.27
C PRO A 463 8.05 7.05 14.14
N ASP A 464 8.96 6.50 14.94
CA ASP A 464 10.39 6.83 14.90
C ASP A 464 11.11 6.24 13.67
N ALA A 465 10.53 5.22 13.01
CA ALA A 465 11.00 4.67 11.74
C ALA A 465 9.82 4.20 10.86
N PRO A 466 9.99 4.08 9.54
CA PRO A 466 8.98 3.51 8.64
C PRO A 466 9.08 1.98 8.52
N VAL A 467 10.25 1.39 8.83
CA VAL A 467 10.54 -0.05 8.70
C VAL A 467 11.21 -0.54 9.98
N TYR A 468 10.74 -1.65 10.48
CA TYR A 468 11.22 -2.32 11.69
C TYR A 468 11.44 -3.81 11.41
N ARG A 469 12.00 -4.51 12.40
CA ARG A 469 12.07 -5.97 12.43
C ARG A 469 11.31 -6.52 13.63
N VAL A 470 10.83 -7.75 13.49
CA VAL A 470 10.30 -8.49 14.64
C VAL A 470 11.35 -8.55 15.75
N GLY A 471 10.96 -8.14 16.96
CA GLY A 471 11.85 -8.00 18.13
C GLY A 471 12.29 -6.58 18.41
N ASP A 472 12.09 -5.63 17.48
CA ASP A 472 12.32 -4.20 17.74
C ASP A 472 11.22 -3.62 18.63
N THR A 473 11.49 -2.47 19.22
CA THR A 473 10.49 -1.63 19.90
C THR A 473 10.25 -0.40 19.05
N MET A 474 9.03 -0.23 18.56
CA MET A 474 8.56 0.95 17.80
C MET A 474 8.16 2.05 18.79
N MET A 475 8.72 3.25 18.63
CA MET A 475 8.35 4.43 19.42
C MET A 475 7.37 5.29 18.60
N LEU A 476 6.20 5.55 19.18
CA LEU A 476 5.15 6.37 18.58
C LEU A 476 5.04 7.70 19.35
N ALA A 477 5.36 8.81 18.69
CA ALA A 477 5.08 10.13 19.20
C ALA A 477 3.67 10.57 18.79
N LEU A 478 2.89 11.01 19.77
CA LEU A 478 1.54 11.56 19.62
C LEU A 478 1.58 13.06 19.88
N LEU A 479 1.16 13.85 18.90
CA LEU A 479 1.10 15.32 19.02
C LEU A 479 -0.35 15.77 18.85
N THR A 480 -0.81 16.65 19.71
CA THR A 480 -2.18 17.19 19.65
C THR A 480 -2.20 18.69 19.85
N SER A 481 -3.14 19.39 19.23
CA SER A 481 -3.38 20.81 19.49
C SER A 481 -3.97 21.07 20.88
N ALA A 482 -4.65 20.08 21.47
CA ALA A 482 -5.16 20.14 22.82
C ALA A 482 -4.05 19.82 23.84
N GLN A 483 -3.95 20.63 24.91
CA GLN A 483 -2.91 20.47 25.92
C GLN A 483 -3.07 19.18 26.75
N ARG A 484 -4.29 18.68 26.92
CA ARG A 484 -4.62 17.47 27.69
C ARG A 484 -5.76 16.70 27.05
N GLY A 485 -5.84 15.41 27.36
CA GLY A 485 -6.90 14.52 26.95
C GLY A 485 -6.35 13.13 26.61
N THR A 486 -7.22 12.25 26.20
CA THR A 486 -6.84 10.89 25.82
C THR A 486 -6.80 10.78 24.29
N VAL A 487 -5.71 10.25 23.77
CA VAL A 487 -5.56 9.82 22.37
C VAL A 487 -5.62 8.29 22.33
N TYR A 488 -6.36 7.76 21.41
CA TYR A 488 -6.47 6.34 21.19
C TYR A 488 -5.53 5.91 20.07
N VAL A 489 -4.83 4.80 20.28
CA VAL A 489 -3.91 4.24 19.30
C VAL A 489 -4.35 2.81 18.99
N ASP A 490 -4.70 2.56 17.74
CA ASP A 490 -5.06 1.22 17.26
C ASP A 490 -4.01 0.74 16.26
N ILE A 491 -3.63 -0.52 16.38
CA ILE A 491 -2.76 -1.23 15.44
C ILE A 491 -3.63 -2.18 14.64
N ILE A 492 -3.63 -2.00 13.34
CA ILE A 492 -4.46 -2.76 12.41
C ILE A 492 -3.53 -3.55 11.48
N ARG A 493 -3.83 -4.81 11.30
CA ARG A 493 -3.14 -5.71 10.39
C ARG A 493 -4.17 -6.39 9.49
N GLU A 494 -3.98 -6.32 8.17
CA GLU A 494 -4.91 -6.88 7.18
C GLU A 494 -6.38 -6.52 7.46
N GLY A 495 -6.64 -5.25 7.81
CA GLY A 495 -7.99 -4.75 8.10
C GLY A 495 -8.56 -5.11 9.47
N GLN A 496 -7.85 -5.89 10.29
CA GLN A 496 -8.29 -6.26 11.65
C GLN A 496 -7.48 -5.53 12.71
N THR A 497 -8.15 -4.89 13.68
CA THR A 497 -7.48 -4.33 14.86
C THR A 497 -6.94 -5.47 15.73
N VAL A 498 -5.63 -5.48 15.92
CA VAL A 498 -4.93 -6.49 16.74
C VAL A 498 -4.53 -5.94 18.11
N SER A 499 -4.44 -4.63 18.24
CA SER A 499 -4.14 -3.96 19.51
C SER A 499 -4.81 -2.60 19.56
N THR A 500 -5.25 -2.20 20.74
CA THR A 500 -5.82 -0.88 21.01
C THR A 500 -5.29 -0.38 22.35
N ARG A 501 -4.96 0.92 22.44
CA ARG A 501 -4.43 1.55 23.68
C ARG A 501 -5.01 2.94 23.86
N ALA A 502 -5.34 3.29 25.09
CA ALA A 502 -5.66 4.65 25.47
C ALA A 502 -4.40 5.31 26.08
N VAL A 503 -4.08 6.50 25.61
CA VAL A 503 -2.85 7.22 25.98
C VAL A 503 -3.21 8.64 26.44
N ASP A 504 -2.86 8.98 27.66
CA ASP A 504 -3.09 10.33 28.17
C ASP A 504 -2.00 11.29 27.67
N VAL A 505 -2.47 12.40 27.10
CA VAL A 505 -1.62 13.47 26.59
C VAL A 505 -1.44 14.56 27.64
N THR A 506 -0.22 15.03 27.82
CA THR A 506 0.14 16.16 28.67
C THR A 506 0.97 17.16 27.84
N ASP A 507 0.64 18.44 27.95
CA ASP A 507 1.27 19.52 27.19
C ASP A 507 1.28 19.28 25.65
N GLY A 508 0.18 18.68 25.16
CA GLY A 508 -0.01 18.39 23.74
C GLY A 508 0.81 17.22 23.20
N LYS A 509 1.48 16.43 24.08
CA LYS A 509 2.39 15.34 23.65
C LYS A 509 2.24 14.10 24.50
N ALA A 510 2.47 12.94 23.89
CA ALA A 510 2.68 11.66 24.56
C ALA A 510 3.59 10.77 23.70
N GLU A 511 4.16 9.74 24.32
CA GLU A 511 4.96 8.72 23.64
C GLU A 511 4.46 7.33 24.04
N VAL A 512 4.45 6.41 23.10
CA VAL A 512 4.03 5.01 23.29
C VAL A 512 5.08 4.08 22.72
N ALA A 513 5.56 3.17 23.54
CA ALA A 513 6.43 2.07 23.09
C ALA A 513 5.57 0.85 22.71
N VAL A 514 5.84 0.27 21.56
CA VAL A 514 5.20 -0.95 21.07
C VAL A 514 6.27 -1.97 20.75
N ASP A 515 6.31 -3.07 21.51
CA ASP A 515 7.19 -4.19 21.24
C ASP A 515 6.61 -5.01 20.07
N LEU A 516 7.41 -5.19 19.03
CA LEU A 516 7.00 -5.85 17.78
C LEU A 516 7.21 -7.36 17.91
N THR A 517 6.17 -8.04 18.36
CA THR A 517 6.13 -9.50 18.49
C THR A 517 5.95 -10.17 17.12
N PRO A 518 6.21 -11.49 16.99
CA PRO A 518 6.03 -12.21 15.73
C PRO A 518 4.64 -12.08 15.09
N ASP A 519 3.61 -11.85 15.89
CA ASP A 519 2.23 -11.65 15.40
C ASP A 519 2.00 -10.27 14.80
N LEU A 520 2.93 -9.34 14.94
CA LEU A 520 2.86 -7.98 14.37
C LEU A 520 3.72 -7.81 13.12
N TYR A 521 4.19 -8.89 12.50
CA TYR A 521 4.94 -8.76 11.27
C TYR A 521 4.05 -8.43 10.05
N GLY A 522 4.64 -7.83 9.01
CA GLY A 522 3.96 -7.40 7.80
C GLY A 522 3.69 -5.89 7.79
N THR A 523 2.75 -5.45 6.96
CA THR A 523 2.34 -4.06 6.93
C THR A 523 1.32 -3.80 8.03
N LEU A 524 1.64 -2.89 8.93
CA LEU A 524 0.74 -2.43 9.99
C LEU A 524 0.21 -1.04 9.66
N GLU A 525 -1.10 -0.87 9.78
CA GLU A 525 -1.75 0.42 9.75
C GLU A 525 -1.96 0.91 11.19
N LEU A 526 -1.40 2.07 11.51
CA LEU A 526 -1.46 2.68 12.84
C LEU A 526 -2.47 3.83 12.79
N HIS A 527 -3.49 3.78 13.62
CA HIS A 527 -4.45 4.86 13.79
C HIS A 527 -4.24 5.54 15.13
N ALA A 528 -4.03 6.86 15.13
CA ALA A 528 -4.13 7.67 16.33
C ALA A 528 -5.33 8.61 16.20
N TYR A 529 -6.24 8.60 17.18
CA TYR A 529 -7.46 9.40 17.08
C TYR A 529 -7.98 9.87 18.44
N LYS A 530 -8.82 10.91 18.40
CA LYS A 530 -9.59 11.41 19.54
C LYS A 530 -11.08 11.39 19.20
N ILE A 531 -11.89 11.04 20.19
CA ILE A 531 -13.35 11.18 20.15
C ILE A 531 -13.68 12.52 20.82
N LEU A 532 -14.12 13.47 20.02
CA LEU A 532 -14.42 14.83 20.48
C LEU A 532 -15.75 14.87 21.24
N ARG A 533 -15.98 15.96 22.01
CA ARG A 533 -17.26 16.17 22.70
C ARG A 533 -18.44 16.28 21.73
N SER A 534 -18.21 16.81 20.53
CA SER A 534 -19.18 16.85 19.43
C SER A 534 -19.62 15.47 18.93
N GLY A 535 -18.89 14.40 19.28
CA GLY A 535 -19.05 13.07 18.72
C GLY A 535 -18.21 12.83 17.46
N ASN A 536 -17.57 13.87 16.93
CA ASN A 536 -16.66 13.73 15.78
C ASN A 536 -15.36 13.01 16.19
N ILE A 537 -14.73 12.36 15.22
CA ILE A 537 -13.42 11.71 15.40
C ILE A 537 -12.40 12.44 14.55
N THR A 538 -11.38 13.02 15.17
CA THR A 538 -10.17 13.48 14.48
C THR A 538 -9.13 12.38 14.50
N ARG A 539 -8.47 12.11 13.35
CA ARG A 539 -7.59 10.94 13.19
C ARG A 539 -6.37 11.26 12.34
N ASP A 540 -5.28 10.59 12.65
CA ASP A 540 -4.11 10.46 11.80
C ASP A 540 -3.77 8.98 11.60
N THR A 541 -3.29 8.62 10.41
CA THR A 541 -3.00 7.25 10.01
C THR A 541 -1.58 7.16 9.46
N ARG A 542 -0.84 6.11 9.87
CA ARG A 542 0.49 5.80 9.35
C ARG A 542 0.57 4.32 8.97
N LEU A 543 1.37 4.05 7.96
CA LEU A 543 1.77 2.71 7.60
C LEU A 543 3.22 2.49 8.04
N VAL A 544 3.48 1.35 8.66
CA VAL A 544 4.82 0.87 8.97
C VAL A 544 4.97 -0.55 8.49
N ILE A 545 6.20 -0.93 8.14
CA ILE A 545 6.53 -2.27 7.70
C ILE A 545 7.34 -2.94 8.80
N VAL A 546 6.96 -4.14 9.19
CA VAL A 546 7.69 -4.97 10.15
C VAL A 546 8.17 -6.22 9.43
N ASP A 547 9.47 -6.29 9.18
CA ASP A 547 10.11 -7.44 8.53
C ASP A 547 10.30 -8.59 9.52
N GLN A 548 10.32 -9.82 9.00
CA GLN A 548 10.68 -10.96 9.82
C GLN A 548 12.14 -10.90 10.25
N ALA A 549 12.44 -11.46 11.41
CA ALA A 549 13.82 -11.50 11.94
C ALA A 549 14.73 -12.51 11.19
N SER A 550 14.18 -13.36 10.34
CA SER A 550 14.93 -14.44 9.67
C SER A 550 14.62 -14.48 8.18
N ASP A 551 15.66 -14.21 7.38
CA ASP A 551 15.62 -14.35 5.94
C ASP A 551 16.16 -15.72 5.52
N LEU A 552 15.60 -16.27 4.42
CA LEU A 552 16.16 -17.45 3.77
C LEU A 552 17.23 -17.02 2.77
N ASN A 553 18.38 -17.67 2.80
CA ASN A 553 19.43 -17.49 1.83
C ASN A 553 19.42 -18.66 0.84
N VAL A 554 19.20 -18.35 -0.45
CA VAL A 554 19.18 -19.34 -1.52
C VAL A 554 20.46 -19.23 -2.34
N ALA A 555 21.27 -20.26 -2.35
CA ALA A 555 22.48 -20.38 -3.16
C ALA A 555 22.25 -21.35 -4.32
N LEU A 556 22.60 -20.90 -5.53
CA LEU A 556 22.57 -21.71 -6.75
C LEU A 556 24.00 -22.05 -7.17
N THR A 557 24.25 -23.31 -7.47
CA THR A 557 25.55 -23.78 -7.93
C THR A 557 25.38 -24.61 -9.20
N PRO A 558 25.69 -24.06 -10.39
CA PRO A 558 25.68 -24.82 -11.63
C PRO A 558 26.82 -25.87 -11.61
N GLY A 559 26.61 -27.02 -12.22
CA GLY A 559 27.60 -28.09 -12.31
C GLY A 559 28.76 -27.74 -13.25
N ALA A 560 28.58 -26.79 -14.18
CA ALA A 560 29.58 -26.26 -15.07
C ALA A 560 29.31 -24.78 -15.39
N ASP A 561 30.36 -24.01 -15.71
CA ASP A 561 30.25 -22.58 -16.10
C ASP A 561 29.64 -22.40 -17.51
N THR A 562 29.73 -23.41 -18.36
CA THR A 562 29.24 -23.38 -19.74
C THR A 562 28.73 -24.75 -20.15
N TYR A 563 27.58 -24.75 -20.80
CA TYR A 563 26.96 -25.95 -21.38
C TYR A 563 26.79 -25.76 -22.90
N ARG A 564 26.86 -26.87 -23.63
CA ARG A 564 26.53 -26.89 -25.07
C ARG A 564 25.06 -27.22 -25.30
N PRO A 565 24.48 -26.78 -26.40
CA PRO A 565 23.12 -27.19 -26.75
C PRO A 565 22.96 -28.71 -26.74
N GLY A 566 21.95 -29.21 -25.99
CA GLY A 566 21.66 -30.65 -25.85
C GLY A 566 22.45 -31.37 -24.75
N GLU A 567 23.35 -30.69 -24.02
CA GLU A 567 24.00 -31.28 -22.83
C GLU A 567 23.07 -31.26 -21.61
N ASP A 568 23.21 -32.27 -20.76
CA ASP A 568 22.52 -32.30 -19.48
C ASP A 568 23.14 -31.31 -18.50
N ALA A 569 22.31 -30.46 -17.89
CA ALA A 569 22.73 -29.50 -16.89
C ALA A 569 22.33 -29.96 -15.48
N THR A 570 23.24 -29.82 -14.54
CA THR A 570 22.97 -30.07 -13.10
C THR A 570 23.04 -28.75 -12.35
N LEU A 571 22.03 -28.48 -11.54
CA LEU A 571 21.96 -27.29 -10.71
C LEU A 571 21.80 -27.70 -9.24
N GLY A 572 22.78 -27.35 -8.41
CA GLY A 572 22.70 -27.47 -6.95
C GLY A 572 21.91 -26.29 -6.37
N VAL A 573 20.94 -26.57 -5.51
CA VAL A 573 20.17 -25.56 -4.78
C VAL A 573 20.33 -25.80 -3.29
N GLN A 574 20.84 -24.80 -2.57
CA GLN A 574 21.01 -24.82 -1.11
C GLN A 574 20.19 -23.68 -0.50
N VAL A 575 19.31 -24.02 0.44
CA VAL A 575 18.52 -23.04 1.20
C VAL A 575 18.97 -23.07 2.66
N ASN A 576 19.39 -21.93 3.18
CA ASN A 576 19.83 -21.75 4.56
C ASN A 576 18.96 -20.71 5.27
N GLY A 577 18.74 -20.90 6.56
CA GLY A 577 18.17 -19.89 7.44
C GLY A 577 19.19 -18.80 7.82
N ALA A 578 18.77 -17.84 8.61
CA ALA A 578 19.61 -16.73 9.10
C ALA A 578 20.81 -17.21 9.94
N ASP A 579 20.71 -18.38 10.58
CA ASP A 579 21.78 -19.04 11.34
C ASP A 579 22.77 -19.83 10.46
N GLY A 580 22.57 -19.86 9.15
CA GLY A 580 23.37 -20.60 8.18
C GLY A 580 23.08 -22.11 8.13
N ALA A 581 22.13 -22.61 8.93
CA ALA A 581 21.70 -24.00 8.87
C ALA A 581 20.79 -24.26 7.65
N GLY A 582 20.90 -25.47 7.06
CA GLY A 582 20.05 -25.89 5.96
C GLY A 582 18.58 -26.00 6.37
N VAL A 583 17.67 -25.43 5.59
CA VAL A 583 16.23 -25.43 5.85
C VAL A 583 15.49 -26.16 4.73
N GLN A 584 14.59 -27.08 5.11
CA GLN A 584 13.70 -27.72 4.16
C GLN A 584 12.72 -26.69 3.59
N SER A 585 12.69 -26.57 2.27
CA SER A 585 11.96 -25.49 1.59
C SER A 585 11.34 -25.97 0.28
N ALA A 586 10.24 -25.35 -0.12
CA ALA A 586 9.74 -25.47 -1.48
C ALA A 586 10.45 -24.45 -2.37
N VAL A 587 11.08 -24.93 -3.43
CA VAL A 587 11.83 -24.07 -4.38
C VAL A 587 11.12 -24.05 -5.73
N GLY A 588 10.88 -22.85 -6.25
CA GLY A 588 10.46 -22.65 -7.63
C GLY A 588 11.68 -22.40 -8.52
N LEU A 589 11.83 -23.19 -9.58
CA LEU A 589 12.88 -23.04 -10.56
C LEU A 589 12.29 -22.71 -11.93
N ALA A 590 12.83 -21.69 -12.59
CA ALA A 590 12.56 -21.38 -13.99
C ALA A 590 13.90 -21.25 -14.73
N VAL A 591 13.99 -21.90 -15.89
CA VAL A 591 15.13 -21.79 -16.80
C VAL A 591 14.61 -21.28 -18.14
N VAL A 592 15.03 -20.07 -18.50
CA VAL A 592 14.48 -19.35 -19.66
C VAL A 592 15.61 -18.82 -20.52
N ASP A 593 15.45 -18.85 -21.85
CA ASP A 593 16.40 -18.22 -22.77
C ASP A 593 16.42 -16.69 -22.54
N GLU A 594 17.61 -16.13 -22.34
CA GLU A 594 17.80 -14.71 -22.06
C GLU A 594 17.17 -13.80 -23.15
N SER A 595 17.17 -14.24 -24.40
CA SER A 595 16.60 -13.47 -25.52
C SER A 595 15.08 -13.27 -25.41
N VAL A 596 14.37 -14.08 -24.63
CA VAL A 596 12.94 -13.87 -24.34
C VAL A 596 12.73 -12.57 -23.57
N PHE A 597 13.65 -12.20 -22.68
CA PHE A 597 13.55 -10.96 -21.88
C PHE A 597 13.87 -9.70 -22.68
N ALA A 598 14.48 -9.82 -23.85
CA ALA A 598 14.58 -8.71 -24.79
C ALA A 598 13.22 -8.35 -25.45
N LEU A 599 12.27 -9.28 -25.49
CA LEU A 599 10.94 -9.09 -26.04
C LEU A 599 9.89 -8.67 -24.99
N ALA A 600 10.09 -9.07 -23.72
CA ALA A 600 9.16 -8.77 -22.64
C ALA A 600 9.90 -8.69 -21.30
N GLU A 601 9.45 -7.80 -20.42
CA GLU A 601 10.04 -7.64 -19.09
C GLU A 601 9.95 -8.93 -18.26
N GLN A 602 11.00 -9.18 -17.48
CA GLN A 602 11.03 -10.31 -16.55
C GLN A 602 10.02 -10.10 -15.41
N ASP A 603 9.26 -11.14 -15.10
CA ASP A 603 8.43 -11.16 -13.90
C ASP A 603 9.32 -11.21 -12.64
N PRO A 604 9.18 -10.28 -11.69
CA PRO A 604 9.95 -10.28 -10.45
C PRO A 604 9.68 -11.51 -9.56
N GLY A 605 8.70 -12.36 -9.90
CA GLY A 605 8.39 -13.58 -9.16
C GLY A 605 7.94 -13.28 -7.72
N PHE A 606 8.46 -14.07 -6.77
CA PHE A 606 8.11 -13.95 -5.35
C PHE A 606 8.69 -12.71 -4.64
N ALA A 607 9.58 -11.96 -5.28
CA ALA A 607 10.14 -10.74 -4.69
C ALA A 607 9.12 -9.60 -4.53
N LYS A 608 7.89 -9.78 -5.01
CA LYS A 608 6.80 -8.80 -4.90
C LYS A 608 5.78 -9.09 -3.78
N LEU A 609 5.98 -10.14 -3.00
CA LEU A 609 5.06 -10.50 -1.89
C LEU A 609 5.23 -9.56 -0.69
#